data_9a908e37f013b4c8ed03f9ad7cf3578d
#
_entry.id   9a908e37f013b4c8ed03f9ad7cf3578d
#
_cell.length_a   1.000
_cell.length_b   1.000
_cell.length_c   1.000
_cell.angle_alpha   90.00
_cell.angle_beta   90.00
_cell.angle_gamma   90.00
#
_symmetry.space_group_name_H-M   'P 1'
#
loop_
_entity.id
_entity.type
_entity.pdbx_description
1 polymer ?
#
loop_
_entity_poly.entity_id
_entity_poly.type
_entity_poly.pdbx_seq_one_letter_code
_entity_poly.pdbx_strand_id
1 'polypeptide(L)'
;MTLPRPLLSVLLLCHALIRTSAQDLPADTATSFPIAVLAVTMEGNTTTRPRVIQREMLVNEGDTIPSDALYARLERSRQNLLNLSLFNTVDILPLYVSPTEVVVQVRVSERWYLWPSPIIEVADPNFNTWWRLGRDLDRLNFGLYLYRYNFRGLNETVYLKFQFGYAQQYALRYKVPNLDRRQRWGASIGGGYYQQKEITIGTLDNERVFHRPQQGNARTSWSVDGDLTLRPHHDLRHIWRLTYASADVSDSVVIEGPGYFAGDATHTGFLAAGYSLIWDTRDSRAFARAGTYAELKIDRLGLAVLDENAPDITTVYGTAKRWWQAGERFVISAGVQGRTTLGGHVPYYVQEGLGYRYTVRGYEYYVVDGQHFVLGRTNFLYALIRPRDYYLSPVPLEAFRTLHIALYADLFADAGRVWDDQQQATNPLNNAWLSGVGLGLDLVTSYDQVLRAEYSVNALGEDGIFLHFTQPF
;
A
#
# COMPACT_ATOMS: atom_id res chain seq x y z
N MET A 1 -8.95 -30.86 -8.92
CA MET A 1 -8.52 -29.49 -9.18
C MET A 1 -7.21 -29.28 -8.43
N THR A 2 -6.08 -29.51 -9.06
CA THR A 2 -4.74 -29.36 -8.46
C THR A 2 -4.40 -27.88 -8.47
N LEU A 3 -4.14 -27.29 -7.31
CA LEU A 3 -3.64 -25.92 -7.21
C LEU A 3 -2.35 -25.79 -8.06
N PRO A 4 -2.21 -24.73 -8.87
CA PRO A 4 -0.99 -24.53 -9.64
C PRO A 4 0.21 -24.40 -8.70
N ARG A 5 1.32 -25.09 -9.08
CA ARG A 5 2.56 -25.16 -8.28
C ARG A 5 3.05 -23.83 -7.66
N PRO A 6 2.97 -22.66 -8.35
CA PRO A 6 3.39 -21.39 -7.77
C PRO A 6 2.57 -20.96 -6.55
N LEU A 7 1.28 -21.27 -6.50
CA LEU A 7 0.40 -20.91 -5.37
C LEU A 7 0.77 -21.69 -4.10
N LEU A 8 1.11 -22.96 -4.24
CA LEU A 8 1.55 -23.80 -3.13
C LEU A 8 2.87 -23.28 -2.54
N SER A 9 3.78 -22.81 -3.38
CA SER A 9 5.08 -22.26 -2.98
C SER A 9 4.92 -20.94 -2.22
N VAL A 10 4.04 -20.04 -2.68
CA VAL A 10 3.74 -18.77 -1.99
C VAL A 10 3.07 -19.01 -0.64
N LEU A 11 2.09 -19.93 -0.57
CA LEU A 11 1.41 -20.28 0.68
C LEU A 11 2.37 -20.92 1.69
N LEU A 12 3.27 -21.80 1.26
CA LEU A 12 4.28 -22.43 2.12
C LEU A 12 5.32 -21.42 2.64
N LEU A 13 5.81 -20.51 1.77
CA LEU A 13 6.72 -19.44 2.17
C LEU A 13 6.06 -18.45 3.13
N CYS A 14 4.80 -18.07 2.88
CA CYS A 14 4.03 -17.25 3.82
C CYS A 14 3.89 -17.93 5.20
N HIS A 15 3.64 -19.24 5.21
CA HIS A 15 3.53 -20.00 6.45
C HIS A 15 4.87 -20.10 7.22
N ALA A 16 5.98 -20.24 6.51
CA ALA A 16 7.32 -20.27 7.11
C ALA A 16 7.72 -18.92 7.72
N LEU A 17 7.43 -17.80 7.04
CA LEU A 17 7.72 -16.45 7.54
C LEU A 17 6.88 -16.07 8.78
N ILE A 18 5.67 -16.63 8.90
CA ILE A 18 4.79 -16.39 10.05
C ILE A 18 5.25 -17.20 11.28
N ARG A 19 5.80 -18.40 11.10
CA ARG A 19 6.19 -19.30 12.21
C ARG A 19 7.51 -18.97 12.90
N THR A 20 8.36 -18.08 12.36
CA THR A 20 9.59 -17.65 13.03
C THR A 20 9.31 -16.58 14.09
N SER A 21 8.38 -16.80 15.00
CA SER A 21 8.14 -15.93 16.13
C SER A 21 8.69 -16.53 17.42
N ALA A 22 9.46 -15.68 18.12
CA ALA A 22 9.83 -15.79 19.52
C ALA A 22 10.68 -17.01 19.92
N GLN A 23 11.98 -16.86 19.88
CA GLN A 23 12.79 -17.42 20.97
C GLN A 23 12.52 -16.52 22.18
N ASP A 24 11.81 -17.06 23.17
CA ASP A 24 11.70 -16.46 24.49
C ASP A 24 13.10 -16.30 25.09
N LEU A 25 13.54 -15.06 25.20
CA LEU A 25 14.64 -14.74 26.11
C LEU A 25 14.17 -15.12 27.52
N PRO A 26 15.02 -15.72 28.37
CA PRO A 26 14.64 -16.09 29.73
C PRO A 26 14.11 -14.83 30.43
N ALA A 27 12.86 -14.88 30.88
CA ALA A 27 12.28 -13.84 31.69
C ALA A 27 13.06 -13.72 32.97
N ASP A 28 13.60 -12.55 33.23
CA ASP A 28 14.12 -12.20 34.54
C ASP A 28 12.97 -12.40 35.55
N THR A 29 13.16 -13.19 36.58
CA THR A 29 12.14 -13.58 37.55
C THR A 29 11.80 -12.44 38.53
N ALA A 30 11.59 -11.25 38.03
CA ALA A 30 10.93 -10.19 38.78
C ALA A 30 9.47 -10.61 39.04
N THR A 31 9.09 -10.72 40.30
CA THR A 31 7.72 -11.04 40.71
C THR A 31 6.76 -10.03 40.10
N SER A 32 6.03 -10.44 39.06
CA SER A 32 5.00 -9.59 38.42
C SER A 32 3.84 -9.41 39.42
N PHE A 33 3.43 -8.17 39.64
CA PHE A 33 2.31 -7.81 40.50
C PHE A 33 1.23 -7.08 39.70
N PRO A 34 -0.05 -7.18 40.10
CA PRO A 34 -1.15 -6.53 39.40
C PRO A 34 -1.12 -5.01 39.61
N ILE A 35 -1.27 -4.27 38.49
CA ILE A 35 -1.44 -2.80 38.49
C ILE A 35 -2.87 -2.51 38.04
N ALA A 36 -3.63 -1.78 38.84
CA ALA A 36 -4.97 -1.32 38.52
C ALA A 36 -4.91 0.01 37.75
N VAL A 37 -5.60 0.11 36.64
CA VAL A 37 -5.75 1.34 35.85
C VAL A 37 -6.96 2.10 36.35
N LEU A 38 -6.75 3.20 37.07
CA LEU A 38 -7.81 4.02 37.67
C LEU A 38 -8.55 4.87 36.65
N ALA A 39 -7.83 5.43 35.69
CA ALA A 39 -8.37 6.27 34.64
C ALA A 39 -7.46 6.34 33.42
N VAL A 40 -8.05 6.67 32.26
CA VAL A 40 -7.32 7.05 31.03
C VAL A 40 -7.71 8.46 30.67
N THR A 41 -6.78 9.42 30.76
CA THR A 41 -6.99 10.82 30.41
C THR A 41 -6.39 11.14 29.05
N MET A 42 -7.00 12.08 28.31
CA MET A 42 -6.61 12.45 26.96
C MET A 42 -6.44 13.96 26.84
N GLU A 43 -5.33 14.39 26.25
CA GLU A 43 -4.99 15.80 26.03
C GLU A 43 -4.50 16.05 24.61
N GLY A 44 -4.78 17.23 24.05
CA GLY A 44 -4.32 17.65 22.73
C GLY A 44 -5.22 17.22 21.56
N ASN A 45 -6.26 16.45 21.80
CA ASN A 45 -7.21 16.00 20.79
C ASN A 45 -8.32 17.04 20.55
N THR A 46 -7.98 18.14 19.91
CA THR A 46 -8.91 19.26 19.67
C THR A 46 -10.00 18.93 18.64
N THR A 47 -9.66 18.16 17.62
CA THR A 47 -10.56 17.70 16.55
C THR A 47 -10.97 16.24 16.75
N THR A 48 -10.01 15.38 17.06
CA THR A 48 -10.21 13.92 17.16
C THR A 48 -11.07 13.58 18.38
N ARG A 49 -12.14 12.84 18.15
CA ARG A 49 -13.04 12.41 19.23
C ARG A 49 -12.33 11.39 20.15
N PRO A 50 -12.50 11.46 21.47
CA PRO A 50 -11.84 10.57 22.44
C PRO A 50 -12.01 9.07 22.12
N ARG A 51 -13.20 8.68 21.65
CA ARG A 51 -13.46 7.28 21.26
C ARG A 51 -12.54 6.74 20.17
N VAL A 52 -12.00 7.60 19.28
CA VAL A 52 -11.05 7.20 18.23
C VAL A 52 -9.70 6.82 18.85
N ILE A 53 -9.26 7.60 19.84
CA ILE A 53 -8.05 7.32 20.62
C ILE A 53 -8.25 6.06 21.45
N GLN A 54 -9.34 6.00 22.20
CA GLN A 54 -9.65 4.85 23.08
C GLN A 54 -9.71 3.50 22.32
N ARG A 55 -10.19 3.51 21.08
CA ARG A 55 -10.23 2.32 20.22
C ARG A 55 -8.85 1.71 19.98
N GLU A 56 -7.80 2.50 19.95
CA GLU A 56 -6.43 2.06 19.69
C GLU A 56 -5.64 1.73 20.96
N MET A 57 -6.20 2.03 22.13
CA MET A 57 -5.60 1.69 23.41
C MET A 57 -5.74 0.22 23.74
N LEU A 58 -4.68 -0.40 24.25
CA LEU A 58 -4.66 -1.76 24.81
C LEU A 58 -4.79 -1.76 26.34
N VAL A 59 -5.01 -0.58 26.90
CA VAL A 59 -5.16 -0.31 28.33
C VAL A 59 -6.39 0.56 28.52
N ASN A 60 -7.35 0.10 29.32
CA ASN A 60 -8.60 0.82 29.58
C ASN A 60 -8.78 1.05 31.07
N GLU A 61 -9.65 2.01 31.42
CA GLU A 61 -10.08 2.24 32.79
C GLU A 61 -10.71 0.96 33.35
N GLY A 62 -10.32 0.59 34.58
CA GLY A 62 -10.75 -0.61 35.27
C GLY A 62 -9.95 -1.88 34.94
N ASP A 63 -9.02 -1.82 33.97
CA ASP A 63 -8.14 -2.97 33.69
C ASP A 63 -7.19 -3.25 34.86
N THR A 64 -6.90 -4.53 35.07
CA THR A 64 -5.82 -4.98 35.95
C THR A 64 -4.75 -5.65 35.08
N ILE A 65 -3.55 -5.08 35.06
CA ILE A 65 -2.48 -5.46 34.15
C ILE A 65 -1.25 -5.91 34.93
N PRO A 66 -0.58 -7.02 34.56
CA PRO A 66 0.71 -7.40 35.14
C PRO A 66 1.76 -6.28 34.94
N SER A 67 2.54 -5.99 35.98
CA SER A 67 3.50 -4.86 35.97
C SER A 67 4.56 -4.97 34.85
N ASP A 68 4.96 -6.19 34.50
CA ASP A 68 5.87 -6.51 33.39
C ASP A 68 5.24 -6.28 31.99
N ALA A 69 3.90 -6.37 31.87
CA ALA A 69 3.19 -6.19 30.62
C ALA A 69 2.74 -4.74 30.36
N LEU A 70 2.71 -3.87 31.36
CA LEU A 70 2.14 -2.51 31.27
C LEU A 70 2.83 -1.68 30.18
N TYR A 71 4.15 -1.54 30.25
CA TYR A 71 4.91 -0.72 29.31
C TYR A 71 4.83 -1.23 27.86
N ALA A 72 4.83 -2.55 27.66
CA ALA A 72 4.67 -3.14 26.33
C ALA A 72 3.29 -2.81 25.74
N ARG A 73 2.20 -2.86 26.54
CA ARG A 73 0.86 -2.48 26.11
C ARG A 73 0.74 -0.99 25.81
N LEU A 74 1.35 -0.12 26.62
CA LEU A 74 1.36 1.33 26.38
C LEU A 74 2.12 1.67 25.10
N GLU A 75 3.30 1.07 24.88
CA GLU A 75 4.07 1.26 23.66
C GLU A 75 3.32 0.76 22.42
N ARG A 76 2.65 -0.40 22.49
CA ARG A 76 1.84 -0.88 21.39
C ARG A 76 0.63 0.04 21.12
N SER A 77 0.00 0.58 22.16
CA SER A 77 -1.06 1.59 22.04
C SER A 77 -0.56 2.87 21.34
N ARG A 78 0.65 3.32 21.70
CA ARG A 78 1.31 4.46 21.04
C ARG A 78 1.52 4.21 19.55
N GLN A 79 2.04 3.04 19.17
CA GLN A 79 2.22 2.65 17.77
C GLN A 79 0.88 2.57 17.02
N ASN A 80 -0.16 2.02 17.64
CA ASN A 80 -1.50 1.96 17.05
C ASN A 80 -2.03 3.37 16.75
N LEU A 81 -1.87 4.32 17.68
CA LEU A 81 -2.30 5.71 17.50
C LEU A 81 -1.49 6.42 16.40
N LEU A 82 -0.18 6.26 16.37
CA LEU A 82 0.68 6.81 15.30
C LEU A 82 0.31 6.23 13.93
N ASN A 83 -0.02 4.94 13.87
CA ASN A 83 -0.45 4.24 12.65
C ASN A 83 -1.83 4.66 12.13
N LEU A 84 -2.59 5.50 12.86
CA LEU A 84 -3.78 6.17 12.33
C LEU A 84 -3.43 7.31 11.37
N SER A 85 -2.18 7.80 11.39
CA SER A 85 -1.71 9.00 10.68
C SER A 85 -2.50 10.28 11.01
N LEU A 86 -3.11 10.32 12.21
CA LEU A 86 -3.84 11.48 12.73
C LEU A 86 -2.96 12.39 13.61
N PHE A 87 -1.87 11.87 14.13
CA PHE A 87 -1.04 12.55 15.12
C PHE A 87 0.40 12.67 14.64
N ASN A 88 1.02 13.82 14.94
CA ASN A 88 2.47 14.02 14.76
C ASN A 88 3.26 13.34 15.88
N THR A 89 2.78 13.53 17.12
CA THR A 89 3.36 12.91 18.31
C THR A 89 2.27 12.29 19.16
N VAL A 90 2.63 11.20 19.82
CA VAL A 90 1.80 10.51 20.81
C VAL A 90 2.70 10.13 21.98
N ASP A 91 2.40 10.66 23.16
CA ASP A 91 3.06 10.30 24.41
C ASP A 91 2.05 9.65 25.34
N ILE A 92 2.39 8.48 25.85
CA ILE A 92 1.54 7.76 26.81
C ILE A 92 2.33 7.56 28.08
N LEU A 93 1.92 8.23 29.14
CA LEU A 93 2.64 8.30 30.42
C LEU A 93 1.83 7.59 31.51
N PRO A 94 2.37 6.56 32.15
CA PRO A 94 1.80 6.00 33.37
C PRO A 94 2.14 6.91 34.56
N LEU A 95 1.14 7.49 35.18
CA LEU A 95 1.25 8.32 36.39
C LEU A 95 0.84 7.43 37.58
N TYR A 96 1.81 6.98 38.36
CA TYR A 96 1.57 6.11 39.50
C TYR A 96 0.97 6.91 40.68
N VAL A 97 -0.20 6.51 41.12
CA VAL A 97 -0.87 7.04 42.32
C VAL A 97 -0.42 6.25 43.55
N SER A 98 -0.21 4.95 43.39
CA SER A 98 0.39 4.05 44.37
C SER A 98 1.25 2.99 43.64
N PRO A 99 2.00 2.14 44.34
CA PRO A 99 2.79 1.07 43.68
C PRO A 99 1.95 0.11 42.80
N THR A 100 0.65 0.00 43.06
CA THR A 100 -0.27 -0.91 42.35
C THR A 100 -1.40 -0.20 41.61
N GLU A 101 -1.38 1.14 41.53
CA GLU A 101 -2.43 1.93 40.88
C GLU A 101 -1.83 2.99 39.96
N VAL A 102 -2.39 3.11 38.75
CA VAL A 102 -1.90 4.03 37.72
C VAL A 102 -3.04 4.79 37.05
N VAL A 103 -2.79 6.04 36.75
CA VAL A 103 -3.56 6.85 35.78
C VAL A 103 -2.75 6.92 34.49
N VAL A 104 -3.34 6.55 33.37
CA VAL A 104 -2.68 6.60 32.06
C VAL A 104 -3.03 7.92 31.39
N GLN A 105 -2.04 8.78 31.16
CA GLN A 105 -2.19 10.04 30.47
C GLN A 105 -1.75 9.88 29.01
N VAL A 106 -2.66 10.14 28.06
CA VAL A 106 -2.41 10.14 26.62
C VAL A 106 -2.36 11.58 26.13
N ARG A 107 -1.19 12.03 25.68
CA ARG A 107 -0.99 13.34 25.06
C ARG A 107 -0.74 13.17 23.58
N VAL A 108 -1.49 13.93 22.75
CA VAL A 108 -1.37 13.87 21.31
C VAL A 108 -1.16 15.25 20.72
N SER A 109 -0.40 15.34 19.63
CA SER A 109 -0.33 16.51 18.77
C SER A 109 -0.94 16.15 17.41
N GLU A 110 -2.04 16.83 17.05
CA GLU A 110 -2.79 16.50 15.84
C GLU A 110 -2.05 16.95 14.59
N ARG A 111 -2.19 16.18 13.49
CA ARG A 111 -1.71 16.54 12.16
C ARG A 111 -2.62 17.56 11.50
N TRP A 112 -2.16 18.16 10.43
CA TRP A 112 -3.01 18.92 9.51
C TRP A 112 -3.89 17.96 8.71
N TYR A 113 -5.19 18.24 8.62
CA TYR A 113 -6.16 17.29 8.06
C TYR A 113 -6.73 17.69 6.69
N LEU A 114 -6.41 18.88 6.18
CA LEU A 114 -6.86 19.32 4.86
C LEU A 114 -5.69 19.48 3.92
N TRP A 115 -5.57 18.56 2.95
CA TRP A 115 -4.46 18.53 2.01
C TRP A 115 -4.93 18.80 0.59
N PRO A 116 -4.81 20.03 0.08
CA PRO A 116 -4.81 20.30 -1.34
C PRO A 116 -3.41 19.95 -1.88
N SER A 117 -3.29 18.83 -2.60
CA SER A 117 -2.02 18.39 -3.19
C SER A 117 -2.10 18.58 -4.71
N PRO A 118 -1.26 19.45 -5.31
CA PRO A 118 -1.24 19.61 -6.75
C PRO A 118 -0.80 18.30 -7.42
N ILE A 119 -1.37 17.99 -8.57
CA ILE A 119 -0.95 16.93 -9.46
C ILE A 119 -0.05 17.57 -10.53
N ILE A 120 1.18 17.11 -10.63
CA ILE A 120 2.11 17.38 -11.73
C ILE A 120 2.84 16.05 -11.95
N GLU A 121 2.35 15.26 -12.88
CA GLU A 121 2.82 13.89 -13.10
C GLU A 121 3.09 13.68 -14.59
N VAL A 122 4.15 12.96 -14.91
CA VAL A 122 4.37 12.44 -16.25
C VAL A 122 3.43 11.25 -16.50
N ALA A 123 2.96 11.08 -17.72
CA ALA A 123 2.09 9.97 -18.09
C ALA A 123 2.84 8.63 -18.12
N ASP A 124 4.15 8.67 -18.17
CA ASP A 124 5.03 7.53 -18.24
C ASP A 124 5.25 6.89 -16.86
N PRO A 125 5.63 5.60 -16.79
CA PRO A 125 5.75 4.88 -15.53
C PRO A 125 6.71 5.49 -14.51
N ASN A 126 7.71 6.21 -14.98
CA ASN A 126 8.68 6.94 -14.15
C ASN A 126 9.29 8.11 -14.93
N PHE A 127 9.93 9.01 -14.20
CA PHE A 127 10.60 10.19 -14.77
C PHE A 127 11.69 9.82 -15.78
N ASN A 128 12.45 8.75 -15.55
CA ASN A 128 13.54 8.33 -16.44
C ASN A 128 13.00 7.86 -17.80
N THR A 129 11.88 7.15 -17.80
CA THR A 129 11.20 6.73 -19.04
C THR A 129 10.72 7.96 -19.84
N TRP A 130 10.06 8.91 -19.18
CA TRP A 130 9.64 10.15 -19.82
C TRP A 130 10.82 10.96 -20.39
N TRP A 131 11.94 11.04 -19.63
CA TRP A 131 13.16 11.71 -20.07
C TRP A 131 13.77 11.05 -21.30
N ARG A 132 13.81 9.71 -21.34
CA ARG A 132 14.30 8.91 -22.48
C ARG A 132 13.41 9.08 -23.72
N LEU A 133 12.10 9.20 -23.55
CA LEU A 133 11.10 9.35 -24.62
C LEU A 133 11.01 10.78 -25.19
N GLY A 134 11.96 11.68 -24.86
CA GLY A 134 12.07 12.99 -25.49
C GLY A 134 11.44 14.15 -24.71
N ARG A 135 11.02 13.95 -23.48
CA ARG A 135 10.51 14.99 -22.57
C ARG A 135 9.28 15.73 -23.11
N ASP A 136 8.37 14.99 -23.72
CA ASP A 136 7.16 15.56 -24.31
C ASP A 136 6.24 16.13 -23.20
N LEU A 137 6.01 17.44 -23.23
CA LEU A 137 5.15 18.14 -22.28
C LEU A 137 3.67 17.84 -22.49
N ASP A 138 3.26 17.39 -23.69
CA ASP A 138 1.91 16.95 -23.94
C ASP A 138 1.56 15.65 -23.19
N ARG A 139 2.58 14.97 -22.65
CA ARG A 139 2.44 13.78 -21.78
C ARG A 139 2.40 14.12 -20.29
N LEU A 140 2.08 15.37 -19.95
CA LEU A 140 1.91 15.78 -18.55
C LEU A 140 0.44 15.71 -18.13
N ASN A 141 0.26 15.27 -16.89
CA ASN A 141 -0.97 15.39 -16.14
C ASN A 141 -0.84 16.50 -15.11
N PHE A 142 -1.88 17.30 -14.95
CA PHE A 142 -1.95 18.34 -13.94
C PHE A 142 -3.33 18.38 -13.29
N GLY A 143 -3.39 18.87 -12.05
CA GLY A 143 -4.67 18.92 -11.35
C GLY A 143 -4.52 19.06 -9.85
N LEU A 144 -5.47 18.50 -9.13
CA LEU A 144 -5.56 18.62 -7.68
C LEU A 144 -6.12 17.34 -7.06
N TYR A 145 -5.40 16.84 -6.05
CA TYR A 145 -5.97 15.98 -5.02
C TYR A 145 -6.43 16.85 -3.85
N LEU A 146 -7.62 16.60 -3.34
CA LEU A 146 -8.11 17.19 -2.12
C LEU A 146 -8.46 16.08 -1.12
N TYR A 147 -7.68 15.99 -0.06
CA TYR A 147 -7.93 15.08 1.05
C TYR A 147 -8.44 15.88 2.26
N ARG A 148 -9.52 15.43 2.86
CA ARG A 148 -9.96 15.82 4.19
C ARG A 148 -9.92 14.61 5.09
N TYR A 149 -8.83 14.50 5.85
CA TYR A 149 -8.67 13.50 6.90
C TYR A 149 -9.42 13.89 8.14
N ASN A 150 -9.70 12.92 8.99
CA ASN A 150 -10.36 13.09 10.28
C ASN A 150 -11.66 13.93 10.18
N PHE A 151 -12.42 13.74 9.09
CA PHE A 151 -13.67 14.44 8.89
C PHE A 151 -14.60 14.17 10.07
N ARG A 152 -15.21 15.20 10.64
CA ARG A 152 -16.01 15.17 11.87
C ARG A 152 -15.27 14.67 13.13
N GLY A 153 -13.94 14.51 13.10
CA GLY A 153 -13.13 14.01 14.21
C GLY A 153 -13.24 12.48 14.43
N LEU A 154 -13.73 11.73 13.45
CA LEU A 154 -14.05 10.31 13.54
C LEU A 154 -13.09 9.41 12.72
N ASN A 155 -11.93 9.94 12.34
CA ASN A 155 -10.98 9.27 11.44
C ASN A 155 -11.59 8.97 10.06
N GLU A 156 -12.61 9.72 9.67
CA GLU A 156 -13.21 9.60 8.35
C GLU A 156 -12.38 10.33 7.31
N THR A 157 -12.43 9.87 6.06
CA THR A 157 -11.69 10.49 4.96
C THR A 157 -12.62 10.82 3.81
N VAL A 158 -12.57 12.05 3.33
CA VAL A 158 -13.13 12.47 2.05
C VAL A 158 -11.99 12.72 1.10
N TYR A 159 -12.07 12.14 -0.08
CA TYR A 159 -11.09 12.26 -1.14
C TYR A 159 -11.75 12.73 -2.43
N LEU A 160 -11.16 13.73 -3.06
CA LEU A 160 -11.53 14.24 -4.38
C LEU A 160 -10.28 14.28 -5.26
N LYS A 161 -10.43 13.91 -6.52
CA LYS A 161 -9.39 14.05 -7.54
C LYS A 161 -9.97 14.77 -8.76
N PHE A 162 -9.23 15.76 -9.23
CA PHE A 162 -9.47 16.45 -10.50
C PHE A 162 -8.15 16.48 -11.27
N GLN A 163 -8.06 15.72 -12.35
CA GLN A 163 -6.86 15.62 -13.18
C GLN A 163 -7.22 15.95 -14.62
N PHE A 164 -6.35 16.68 -15.27
CA PHE A 164 -6.44 17.12 -16.66
C PHE A 164 -5.10 16.86 -17.37
N GLY A 165 -5.06 17.08 -18.67
CA GLY A 165 -3.87 16.96 -19.49
C GLY A 165 -3.89 15.73 -20.38
N TYR A 166 -2.84 14.91 -20.29
CA TYR A 166 -2.72 13.69 -21.08
C TYR A 166 -3.84 12.69 -20.79
N ALA A 167 -4.13 12.48 -19.54
CA ALA A 167 -5.28 11.73 -19.08
C ALA A 167 -6.16 12.58 -18.18
N GLN A 168 -7.49 12.48 -18.35
CA GLN A 168 -8.45 13.16 -17.49
C GLN A 168 -9.01 12.17 -16.47
N GLN A 169 -9.01 12.55 -15.20
CA GLN A 169 -9.58 11.70 -14.15
C GLN A 169 -10.32 12.53 -13.12
N TYR A 170 -11.56 12.11 -12.84
CA TYR A 170 -12.38 12.65 -11.76
C TYR A 170 -12.72 11.53 -10.80
N ALA A 171 -12.50 11.71 -9.52
CA ALA A 171 -12.81 10.69 -8.52
C ALA A 171 -13.31 11.31 -7.22
N LEU A 172 -14.22 10.60 -6.57
CA LEU A 172 -14.72 10.90 -5.23
C LEU A 172 -14.69 9.61 -4.40
N ARG A 173 -14.24 9.70 -3.14
CA ARG A 173 -14.36 8.61 -2.18
C ARG A 173 -14.67 9.14 -0.79
N TYR A 174 -15.57 8.48 -0.09
CA TYR A 174 -15.84 8.70 1.31
C TYR A 174 -15.62 7.41 2.10
N LYS A 175 -14.79 7.48 3.12
CA LYS A 175 -14.43 6.35 3.98
C LYS A 175 -14.81 6.63 5.43
N VAL A 176 -15.51 5.69 6.04
CA VAL A 176 -15.95 5.71 7.45
C VAL A 176 -15.40 4.46 8.13
N PRO A 177 -14.30 4.55 8.89
CA PRO A 177 -13.69 3.36 9.50
C PRO A 177 -14.44 2.84 10.74
N ASN A 178 -15.34 3.63 11.32
CA ASN A 178 -15.98 3.37 12.62
C ASN A 178 -17.50 3.59 12.54
N LEU A 179 -18.22 2.63 11.93
CA LEU A 179 -19.68 2.70 11.76
C LEU A 179 -20.45 2.32 13.04
N ASP A 180 -19.99 1.30 13.75
CA ASP A 180 -20.66 0.76 14.93
C ASP A 180 -20.10 1.35 16.21
N ARG A 181 -20.85 1.19 17.32
CA ARG A 181 -20.41 1.66 18.65
C ARG A 181 -19.14 0.97 19.15
N ARG A 182 -18.92 -0.30 18.73
CA ARG A 182 -17.71 -1.06 19.07
C ARG A 182 -16.54 -0.74 18.14
N GLN A 183 -16.75 0.14 17.15
CA GLN A 183 -15.76 0.61 16.19
C GLN A 183 -15.00 -0.53 15.48
N ARG A 184 -15.70 -1.61 15.17
CA ARG A 184 -15.15 -2.76 14.44
C ARG A 184 -15.50 -2.77 12.97
N TRP A 185 -16.66 -2.19 12.63
CA TRP A 185 -17.14 -2.10 11.26
C TRP A 185 -16.81 -0.76 10.65
N GLY A 186 -16.37 -0.78 9.42
CA GLY A 186 -16.16 0.39 8.58
C GLY A 186 -16.74 0.17 7.21
N ALA A 187 -16.95 1.27 6.47
CA ALA A 187 -17.34 1.20 5.07
C ALA A 187 -16.67 2.31 4.28
N SER A 188 -16.58 2.11 2.98
CA SER A 188 -16.29 3.18 2.03
C SER A 188 -17.16 3.06 0.79
N ILE A 189 -17.43 4.19 0.17
CA ILE A 189 -18.05 4.28 -1.14
C ILE A 189 -17.22 5.22 -2.00
N GLY A 190 -17.04 4.88 -3.25
CA GLY A 190 -16.30 5.70 -4.18
C GLY A 190 -16.72 5.48 -5.61
N GLY A 191 -16.23 6.35 -6.48
CA GLY A 191 -16.41 6.23 -7.91
C GLY A 191 -15.47 7.16 -8.64
N GLY A 192 -15.26 6.86 -9.91
CA GLY A 192 -14.40 7.65 -10.77
C GLY A 192 -14.74 7.54 -12.23
N TYR A 193 -14.32 8.54 -12.97
CA TYR A 193 -14.39 8.63 -14.41
C TYR A 193 -13.00 8.94 -14.97
N TYR A 194 -12.59 8.21 -16.00
CA TYR A 194 -11.26 8.28 -16.54
C TYR A 194 -11.27 8.27 -18.08
N GLN A 195 -10.60 9.25 -18.68
CA GLN A 195 -10.38 9.34 -20.13
C GLN A 195 -8.89 9.34 -20.44
N GLN A 196 -8.49 8.54 -21.41
CA GLN A 196 -7.10 8.41 -21.86
C GLN A 196 -7.03 8.63 -23.37
N LYS A 197 -6.19 9.56 -23.79
CA LYS A 197 -5.92 9.82 -25.22
C LYS A 197 -5.08 8.72 -25.85
N GLU A 198 -4.26 8.05 -25.04
CA GLU A 198 -3.34 6.99 -25.43
C GLU A 198 -3.37 5.90 -24.36
N ILE A 199 -3.27 4.64 -24.76
CA ILE A 199 -3.21 3.48 -23.87
C ILE A 199 -2.17 2.49 -24.36
N THR A 200 -1.71 1.65 -23.46
CA THR A 200 -0.90 0.47 -23.80
C THR A 200 -1.82 -0.61 -24.35
N ILE A 201 -1.52 -1.13 -25.55
CA ILE A 201 -2.32 -2.16 -26.22
C ILE A 201 -1.62 -3.53 -26.24
N GLY A 202 -0.36 -3.60 -25.86
CA GLY A 202 0.45 -4.81 -25.84
C GLY A 202 1.85 -4.53 -25.37
N THR A 203 2.69 -5.56 -25.37
CA THR A 203 4.11 -5.48 -25.08
C THR A 203 4.91 -6.14 -26.20
N LEU A 204 6.02 -5.52 -26.58
CA LEU A 204 7.00 -6.02 -27.54
C LEU A 204 8.40 -5.83 -26.96
N ASP A 205 9.23 -6.86 -26.98
CA ASP A 205 10.57 -6.84 -26.35
C ASP A 205 10.54 -6.43 -24.86
N ASN A 206 9.43 -6.79 -24.16
CA ASN A 206 9.13 -6.40 -22.80
C ASN A 206 9.04 -4.86 -22.57
N GLU A 207 8.80 -4.08 -23.62
CA GLU A 207 8.45 -2.68 -23.56
C GLU A 207 6.97 -2.46 -23.94
N ARG A 208 6.36 -1.41 -23.44
CA ARG A 208 4.94 -1.09 -23.71
C ARG A 208 4.75 -0.57 -25.13
N VAL A 209 3.80 -1.15 -25.84
CA VAL A 209 3.33 -0.64 -27.12
C VAL A 209 2.15 0.27 -26.88
N PHE A 210 2.32 1.56 -27.18
CA PHE A 210 1.29 2.56 -27.01
C PHE A 210 0.50 2.77 -28.31
N HIS A 211 -0.82 2.99 -28.17
CA HIS A 211 -1.68 3.36 -29.28
C HIS A 211 -2.47 4.63 -28.92
N ARG A 212 -2.45 5.60 -29.86
CA ARG A 212 -3.21 6.85 -29.79
C ARG A 212 -4.07 6.98 -31.05
N PRO A 213 -5.40 6.98 -30.95
CA PRO A 213 -6.29 7.22 -32.07
C PRO A 213 -6.04 8.60 -32.70
N GLN A 214 -6.30 8.75 -34.00
CA GLN A 214 -6.20 10.04 -34.66
C GLN A 214 -7.20 11.07 -34.13
N GLN A 215 -8.36 10.62 -33.66
CA GLN A 215 -9.40 11.45 -33.06
C GLN A 215 -9.99 10.79 -31.81
N GLY A 216 -10.39 11.62 -30.84
CA GLY A 216 -11.04 11.17 -29.62
C GLY A 216 -10.10 10.60 -28.57
N ASN A 217 -10.63 9.78 -27.70
CA ASN A 217 -9.91 9.08 -26.64
C ASN A 217 -9.67 7.62 -27.03
N ALA A 218 -8.53 7.08 -26.68
CA ALA A 218 -8.24 5.65 -26.83
C ALA A 218 -9.13 4.82 -25.90
N ARG A 219 -9.36 5.34 -24.67
CA ARG A 219 -10.21 4.68 -23.67
C ARG A 219 -10.98 5.69 -22.84
N THR A 220 -12.24 5.36 -22.57
CA THR A 220 -13.07 6.04 -21.56
C THR A 220 -13.58 4.98 -20.59
N SER A 221 -13.51 5.22 -19.28
CA SER A 221 -14.01 4.27 -18.30
C SER A 221 -14.59 4.96 -17.09
N TRP A 222 -15.49 4.29 -16.40
CA TRP A 222 -16.00 4.71 -15.11
C TRP A 222 -16.24 3.52 -14.18
N SER A 223 -16.23 3.77 -12.90
CA SER A 223 -16.50 2.75 -11.91
C SER A 223 -17.16 3.33 -10.68
N VAL A 224 -17.93 2.49 -10.00
CA VAL A 224 -18.45 2.73 -8.66
C VAL A 224 -18.11 1.52 -7.79
N ASP A 225 -17.60 1.77 -6.60
CA ASP A 225 -17.26 0.70 -5.68
C ASP A 225 -17.67 1.00 -4.24
N GLY A 226 -17.92 -0.05 -3.49
CA GLY A 226 -18.19 -0.01 -2.07
C GLY A 226 -17.37 -1.06 -1.33
N ASP A 227 -16.79 -0.68 -0.19
CA ASP A 227 -16.11 -1.60 0.71
C ASP A 227 -16.87 -1.72 2.03
N LEU A 228 -16.90 -2.94 2.57
CA LEU A 228 -17.25 -3.20 3.96
C LEU A 228 -16.01 -3.76 4.66
N THR A 229 -15.63 -3.16 5.79
CA THR A 229 -14.45 -3.56 6.55
C THR A 229 -14.87 -4.05 7.92
N LEU A 230 -14.35 -5.22 8.35
CA LEU A 230 -14.42 -5.69 9.71
C LEU A 230 -13.02 -5.75 10.31
N ARG A 231 -12.82 -5.07 11.44
CA ARG A 231 -11.57 -5.04 12.21
C ARG A 231 -11.84 -5.63 13.61
N PRO A 232 -11.80 -6.96 13.77
CA PRO A 232 -12.08 -7.60 15.07
C PRO A 232 -10.99 -7.26 16.11
N HIS A 233 -9.74 -7.19 15.68
CA HIS A 233 -8.56 -6.83 16.47
C HIS A 233 -7.76 -5.70 15.79
N HIS A 234 -6.79 -5.11 16.51
CA HIS A 234 -5.96 -4.03 15.97
C HIS A 234 -5.17 -4.45 14.73
N ASP A 235 -4.72 -5.70 14.71
CA ASP A 235 -3.82 -6.22 13.69
C ASP A 235 -4.55 -6.94 12.54
N LEU A 236 -5.84 -7.24 12.67
CA LEU A 236 -6.59 -8.05 11.71
C LEU A 236 -7.72 -7.26 11.06
N ARG A 237 -7.78 -7.31 9.72
CA ARG A 237 -8.84 -6.68 8.93
C ARG A 237 -9.35 -7.63 7.86
N HIS A 238 -10.66 -7.70 7.74
CA HIS A 238 -11.39 -8.31 6.63
C HIS A 238 -12.01 -7.19 5.81
N ILE A 239 -11.88 -7.22 4.50
CA ILE A 239 -12.44 -6.21 3.60
C ILE A 239 -13.17 -6.94 2.48
N TRP A 240 -14.46 -6.69 2.35
CA TRP A 240 -15.28 -7.12 1.22
C TRP A 240 -15.51 -5.92 0.30
N ARG A 241 -15.32 -6.12 -0.99
CA ARG A 241 -15.49 -5.10 -2.02
C ARG A 241 -16.48 -5.55 -3.05
N LEU A 242 -17.34 -4.63 -3.48
CA LEU A 242 -18.17 -4.78 -4.67
C LEU A 242 -17.89 -3.60 -5.60
N THR A 243 -17.62 -3.89 -6.86
CA THR A 243 -17.30 -2.87 -7.88
C THR A 243 -18.11 -3.13 -9.13
N TYR A 244 -18.74 -2.09 -9.65
CA TYR A 244 -19.18 -2.07 -11.04
C TYR A 244 -18.19 -1.22 -11.85
N ALA A 245 -17.73 -1.75 -12.97
CA ALA A 245 -16.81 -1.06 -13.88
C ALA A 245 -17.31 -1.18 -15.31
N SER A 246 -17.13 -0.11 -16.08
CA SER A 246 -17.44 -0.05 -17.50
C SER A 246 -16.35 0.70 -18.24
N ALA A 247 -15.98 0.23 -19.42
CA ALA A 247 -14.96 0.84 -20.24
C ALA A 247 -15.31 0.69 -21.73
N ASP A 248 -15.04 1.77 -22.47
CA ASP A 248 -15.14 1.85 -23.92
C ASP A 248 -13.75 2.15 -24.49
N VAL A 249 -13.41 1.54 -25.61
CA VAL A 249 -12.21 1.84 -26.39
C VAL A 249 -12.58 2.20 -27.82
N SER A 250 -11.70 2.95 -28.50
CA SER A 250 -11.89 3.24 -29.91
C SER A 250 -11.70 1.99 -30.79
N ASP A 251 -12.35 1.91 -31.93
CA ASP A 251 -12.21 0.81 -32.89
C ASP A 251 -10.75 0.56 -33.28
N SER A 252 -9.95 1.62 -33.38
CA SER A 252 -8.52 1.50 -33.71
C SER A 252 -7.71 0.79 -32.63
N VAL A 253 -8.14 0.80 -31.36
CA VAL A 253 -7.51 0.03 -30.28
C VAL A 253 -7.70 -1.47 -30.50
N VAL A 254 -8.90 -1.88 -30.94
CA VAL A 254 -9.20 -3.29 -31.21
C VAL A 254 -8.44 -3.78 -32.45
N ILE A 255 -8.35 -2.94 -33.48
CA ILE A 255 -7.62 -3.28 -34.73
C ILE A 255 -6.11 -3.45 -34.49
N GLU A 256 -5.51 -2.52 -33.75
CA GLU A 256 -4.05 -2.50 -33.50
C GLU A 256 -3.62 -3.38 -32.31
N GLY A 257 -4.52 -3.65 -31.39
CA GLY A 257 -4.30 -4.49 -30.20
C GLY A 257 -5.41 -5.51 -30.00
N PRO A 258 -5.49 -6.54 -30.87
CA PRO A 258 -6.49 -7.59 -30.70
C PRO A 258 -6.32 -8.29 -29.34
N GLY A 259 -7.45 -8.62 -28.69
CA GLY A 259 -7.46 -9.18 -27.33
C GLY A 259 -7.34 -8.15 -26.22
N TYR A 260 -7.44 -6.85 -26.54
CA TYR A 260 -7.45 -5.81 -25.49
C TYR A 260 -8.62 -6.03 -24.53
N PHE A 261 -9.87 -6.12 -25.04
CA PHE A 261 -11.02 -6.69 -24.32
C PHE A 261 -11.29 -8.13 -24.77
N ALA A 262 -12.13 -8.84 -24.03
CA ALA A 262 -12.57 -10.18 -24.44
C ALA A 262 -13.36 -10.09 -25.75
N GLY A 263 -13.13 -11.02 -26.68
CA GLY A 263 -13.86 -11.11 -27.95
C GLY A 263 -13.65 -9.94 -28.91
N ASP A 264 -12.53 -9.21 -28.79
CA ASP A 264 -12.22 -8.01 -29.59
C ASP A 264 -13.34 -6.95 -29.58
N ALA A 265 -14.02 -6.82 -28.46
CA ALA A 265 -15.07 -5.85 -28.26
C ALA A 265 -14.52 -4.45 -28.01
N THR A 266 -15.30 -3.44 -28.37
CA THR A 266 -15.01 -2.02 -28.06
C THR A 266 -15.59 -1.56 -26.74
N HIS A 267 -16.43 -2.38 -26.11
CA HIS A 267 -17.07 -2.14 -24.83
C HIS A 267 -16.92 -3.32 -23.89
N THR A 268 -16.79 -3.04 -22.59
CA THR A 268 -16.93 -4.03 -21.52
C THR A 268 -17.56 -3.42 -20.29
N GLY A 269 -18.48 -4.16 -19.65
CA GLY A 269 -19.13 -3.77 -18.42
C GLY A 269 -19.30 -4.98 -17.50
N PHE A 270 -18.83 -4.88 -16.23
CA PHE A 270 -18.87 -6.02 -15.34
C PHE A 270 -19.01 -5.64 -13.87
N LEU A 271 -19.57 -6.58 -13.13
CA LEU A 271 -19.57 -6.56 -11.66
C LEU A 271 -18.40 -7.42 -11.14
N ALA A 272 -17.66 -6.88 -10.21
CA ALA A 272 -16.57 -7.59 -9.54
C ALA A 272 -16.79 -7.63 -8.03
N ALA A 273 -16.44 -8.77 -7.40
CA ALA A 273 -16.37 -8.87 -5.95
C ALA A 273 -14.96 -9.20 -5.51
N GLY A 274 -14.54 -8.57 -4.42
CA GLY A 274 -13.24 -8.78 -3.82
C GLY A 274 -13.35 -9.11 -2.33
N TYR A 275 -12.37 -9.86 -1.85
CA TYR A 275 -12.14 -10.08 -0.44
C TYR A 275 -10.66 -9.94 -0.13
N SER A 276 -10.34 -9.18 0.92
CA SER A 276 -8.97 -9.10 1.44
C SER A 276 -8.93 -9.44 2.93
N LEU A 277 -7.97 -10.28 3.30
CA LEU A 277 -7.61 -10.58 4.67
C LEU A 277 -6.23 -9.96 4.92
N ILE A 278 -6.13 -9.04 5.88
CA ILE A 278 -4.89 -8.32 6.19
C ILE A 278 -4.54 -8.56 7.65
N TRP A 279 -3.30 -9.00 7.87
CA TRP A 279 -2.67 -9.08 9.18
C TRP A 279 -1.45 -8.16 9.22
N ASP A 280 -1.47 -7.16 10.13
CA ASP A 280 -0.50 -6.06 10.16
C ASP A 280 -0.07 -5.75 11.60
N THR A 281 1.10 -6.25 11.98
CA THR A 281 1.70 -6.03 13.31
C THR A 281 2.89 -5.08 13.27
N ARG A 282 3.07 -4.35 12.16
CA ARG A 282 4.19 -3.40 12.02
C ARG A 282 4.17 -2.33 13.11
N ASP A 283 5.35 -1.93 13.54
CA ASP A 283 5.54 -0.78 14.44
C ASP A 283 5.13 0.54 13.76
N SER A 284 5.48 0.69 12.48
CA SER A 284 5.10 1.83 11.64
C SER A 284 4.60 1.34 10.26
N ARG A 285 3.47 1.87 9.80
CA ARG A 285 2.97 1.56 8.45
C ARG A 285 3.73 2.27 7.36
N ALA A 286 4.22 3.45 7.63
CA ALA A 286 4.97 4.27 6.67
C ALA A 286 6.36 3.70 6.40
N PHE A 287 7.11 3.42 7.48
CA PHE A 287 8.47 2.87 7.40
C PHE A 287 8.66 1.89 8.56
N ALA A 288 8.40 0.62 8.30
CA ALA A 288 8.46 -0.42 9.30
C ALA A 288 9.90 -0.82 9.61
N ARG A 289 10.20 -0.98 10.91
CA ARG A 289 11.47 -1.49 11.40
C ARG A 289 11.30 -2.85 12.07
N ALA A 290 10.10 -3.13 12.57
CA ALA A 290 9.76 -4.38 13.22
C ALA A 290 8.33 -4.78 12.89
N GLY A 291 8.03 -6.08 13.00
CA GLY A 291 6.70 -6.63 12.80
C GLY A 291 6.51 -7.34 11.48
N THR A 292 5.27 -7.69 11.19
CA THR A 292 4.89 -8.49 10.02
C THR A 292 3.69 -7.84 9.33
N TYR A 293 3.66 -7.93 8.02
CA TYR A 293 2.51 -7.62 7.18
C TYR A 293 2.21 -8.84 6.30
N ALA A 294 0.99 -9.32 6.34
CA ALA A 294 0.50 -10.36 5.44
C ALA A 294 -0.87 -9.97 4.87
N GLU A 295 -1.06 -10.21 3.60
CA GLU A 295 -2.33 -9.99 2.91
C GLU A 295 -2.62 -11.14 1.96
N LEU A 296 -3.85 -11.62 2.00
CA LEU A 296 -4.45 -12.48 0.99
C LEU A 296 -5.62 -11.73 0.36
N LYS A 297 -5.60 -11.55 -0.94
CA LYS A 297 -6.65 -10.88 -1.69
C LYS A 297 -7.17 -11.79 -2.80
N ILE A 298 -8.47 -11.89 -2.92
CA ILE A 298 -9.17 -12.66 -3.97
C ILE A 298 -10.16 -11.71 -4.62
N ASP A 299 -10.04 -11.52 -5.92
CA ASP A 299 -10.99 -10.74 -6.72
C ASP A 299 -11.58 -11.63 -7.81
N ARG A 300 -12.90 -11.64 -7.92
CA ARG A 300 -13.67 -12.24 -9.00
C ARG A 300 -14.21 -11.14 -9.90
N LEU A 301 -13.79 -11.10 -11.14
CA LEU A 301 -14.28 -10.21 -12.19
C LEU A 301 -15.31 -10.97 -13.04
N GLY A 302 -16.39 -10.30 -13.41
CA GLY A 302 -17.46 -10.93 -14.17
C GLY A 302 -18.40 -11.81 -13.32
N LEU A 303 -18.84 -11.30 -12.14
CA LEU A 303 -19.77 -12.02 -11.27
C LEU A 303 -21.17 -12.24 -11.87
N ALA A 304 -21.64 -11.31 -12.69
CA ALA A 304 -22.91 -11.40 -13.37
C ALA A 304 -22.65 -11.19 -14.86
N VAL A 305 -23.35 -11.95 -15.67
CA VAL A 305 -23.34 -11.79 -17.13
C VAL A 305 -24.18 -10.55 -17.45
N LEU A 306 -23.56 -9.38 -17.26
CA LEU A 306 -24.13 -8.08 -17.66
C LEU A 306 -23.73 -7.72 -19.09
N ASP A 307 -22.61 -8.29 -19.54
CA ASP A 307 -22.04 -8.13 -20.86
C ASP A 307 -21.31 -9.42 -21.22
N GLU A 308 -21.53 -9.96 -22.42
CA GLU A 308 -20.86 -11.17 -22.91
C GLU A 308 -19.35 -11.01 -23.07
N ASN A 309 -18.87 -9.74 -23.18
CA ASN A 309 -17.47 -9.37 -23.28
C ASN A 309 -16.83 -9.08 -21.90
N ALA A 310 -17.57 -9.33 -20.81
CA ALA A 310 -17.03 -9.19 -19.47
C ALA A 310 -15.90 -10.21 -19.22
N PRO A 311 -14.85 -9.84 -18.48
CA PRO A 311 -13.81 -10.78 -18.09
C PRO A 311 -14.40 -11.85 -17.17
N ASP A 312 -14.05 -13.12 -17.41
CA ASP A 312 -14.43 -14.26 -16.57
C ASP A 312 -13.20 -14.84 -15.85
N ILE A 313 -12.67 -14.07 -14.91
CA ILE A 313 -11.40 -14.40 -14.22
C ILE A 313 -11.50 -14.24 -12.72
N THR A 314 -10.73 -15.05 -12.01
CA THR A 314 -10.47 -14.91 -10.58
C THR A 314 -8.98 -14.64 -10.36
N THR A 315 -8.64 -13.57 -9.67
CA THR A 315 -7.26 -13.29 -9.27
C THR A 315 -7.06 -13.56 -7.80
N VAL A 316 -5.97 -14.22 -7.46
CA VAL A 316 -5.53 -14.44 -6.09
C VAL A 316 -4.17 -13.77 -5.92
N TYR A 317 -4.08 -12.84 -5.00
CA TYR A 317 -2.86 -12.15 -4.65
C TYR A 317 -2.49 -12.45 -3.21
N GLY A 318 -1.22 -12.75 -2.97
CA GLY A 318 -0.67 -12.97 -1.64
C GLY A 318 0.59 -12.14 -1.42
N THR A 319 0.76 -11.58 -0.24
CA THR A 319 2.01 -10.98 0.20
C THR A 319 2.28 -11.32 1.65
N ALA A 320 3.56 -11.55 1.98
CA ALA A 320 4.04 -11.63 3.34
C ALA A 320 5.37 -10.89 3.43
N LYS A 321 5.49 -9.99 4.40
CA LYS A 321 6.69 -9.18 4.64
C LYS A 321 6.98 -9.18 6.12
N ARG A 322 8.25 -9.25 6.48
CA ARG A 322 8.69 -9.18 7.87
C ARG A 322 9.89 -8.28 8.02
N TRP A 323 9.94 -7.58 9.12
CA TRP A 323 11.01 -6.68 9.51
C TRP A 323 11.57 -7.12 10.87
N TRP A 324 12.88 -7.16 10.96
CA TRP A 324 13.62 -7.48 12.17
C TRP A 324 14.55 -6.32 12.48
N GLN A 325 14.33 -5.69 13.61
CA GLN A 325 15.23 -4.67 14.11
C GLN A 325 16.36 -5.35 14.93
N ALA A 326 17.61 -5.13 14.54
CA ALA A 326 18.81 -5.61 15.23
C ALA A 326 19.53 -4.42 15.88
N GLY A 327 19.28 -4.22 17.16
CA GLY A 327 19.76 -3.04 17.89
C GLY A 327 19.04 -1.76 17.40
N GLU A 328 19.70 -0.61 17.58
CA GLU A 328 19.10 0.69 17.29
C GLU A 328 19.24 1.14 15.82
N ARG A 329 20.21 0.56 15.10
CA ARG A 329 20.61 1.05 13.77
C ARG A 329 20.31 0.12 12.62
N PHE A 330 20.24 -1.19 12.88
CA PHE A 330 20.07 -2.17 11.81
C PHE A 330 18.62 -2.64 11.71
N VAL A 331 18.13 -2.74 10.48
CA VAL A 331 16.87 -3.38 10.17
C VAL A 331 17.09 -4.32 8.99
N ILE A 332 16.65 -5.55 9.12
CA ILE A 332 16.59 -6.51 8.03
C ILE A 332 15.12 -6.63 7.63
N SER A 333 14.83 -6.65 6.36
CA SER A 333 13.49 -6.98 5.90
C SER A 333 13.54 -8.01 4.78
N ALA A 334 12.56 -8.90 4.80
CA ALA A 334 12.33 -9.85 3.73
C ALA A 334 10.85 -9.93 3.43
N GLY A 335 10.52 -10.13 2.16
CA GLY A 335 9.14 -10.25 1.73
C GLY A 335 8.99 -11.06 0.46
N VAL A 336 7.84 -11.71 0.33
CA VAL A 336 7.41 -12.39 -0.87
C VAL A 336 6.03 -11.88 -1.27
N GLN A 337 5.83 -11.73 -2.55
CA GLN A 337 4.56 -11.33 -3.15
C GLN A 337 4.30 -12.22 -4.35
N GLY A 338 3.05 -12.50 -4.61
CA GLY A 338 2.68 -13.28 -5.78
C GLY A 338 1.23 -13.07 -6.16
N ARG A 339 0.95 -13.26 -7.43
CA ARG A 339 -0.39 -13.24 -8.00
C ARG A 339 -0.59 -14.44 -8.90
N THR A 340 -1.79 -14.96 -8.92
CA THR A 340 -2.23 -15.91 -9.91
C THR A 340 -3.58 -15.49 -10.45
N THR A 341 -3.76 -15.60 -11.76
CA THR A 341 -5.03 -15.40 -12.45
C THR A 341 -5.55 -16.76 -12.90
N LEU A 342 -6.78 -17.06 -12.53
CA LEU A 342 -7.50 -18.29 -12.85
C LEU A 342 -8.71 -17.93 -13.70
N GLY A 343 -9.02 -18.73 -14.70
CA GLY A 343 -10.13 -18.53 -15.63
C GLY A 343 -9.76 -18.86 -17.06
N GLY A 344 -10.49 -18.36 -18.01
CA GLY A 344 -10.24 -18.51 -19.44
C GLY A 344 -9.12 -17.60 -19.95
N HIS A 345 -9.27 -17.13 -21.19
CA HIS A 345 -8.37 -16.14 -21.76
C HIS A 345 -8.39 -14.84 -20.93
N VAL A 346 -7.22 -14.34 -20.56
CA VAL A 346 -7.06 -13.09 -19.78
C VAL A 346 -6.90 -11.93 -20.75
N PRO A 347 -7.90 -11.03 -20.88
CA PRO A 347 -7.78 -9.86 -21.74
C PRO A 347 -6.61 -8.97 -21.35
N TYR A 348 -5.98 -8.33 -22.33
CA TYR A 348 -4.76 -7.55 -22.08
C TYR A 348 -4.95 -6.46 -21.00
N TYR A 349 -6.09 -5.77 -21.00
CA TYR A 349 -6.31 -4.65 -20.06
C TYR A 349 -6.38 -5.04 -18.57
N VAL A 350 -6.51 -6.32 -18.24
CA VAL A 350 -6.48 -6.88 -16.88
C VAL A 350 -5.26 -7.75 -16.60
N GLN A 351 -4.38 -7.92 -17.60
CA GLN A 351 -3.10 -8.57 -17.38
C GLN A 351 -2.21 -7.70 -16.49
N GLU A 352 -1.52 -8.31 -15.55
CA GLU A 352 -0.68 -7.64 -14.59
C GLU A 352 0.39 -8.59 -14.08
N GLY A 353 1.55 -8.58 -14.73
CA GLY A 353 2.74 -9.29 -14.29
C GLY A 353 3.67 -8.40 -13.46
N LEU A 354 4.96 -8.37 -13.81
CA LEU A 354 5.95 -7.48 -13.20
C LEU A 354 6.21 -6.26 -14.12
N GLY A 355 6.62 -5.12 -13.53
CA GLY A 355 6.83 -3.86 -14.26
C GLY A 355 5.59 -2.95 -14.31
N TYR A 356 4.46 -3.37 -13.70
CA TYR A 356 3.27 -2.54 -13.47
C TYR A 356 3.29 -1.95 -12.07
N ARG A 357 2.64 -2.61 -11.13
CA ARG A 357 2.61 -2.23 -9.73
C ARG A 357 3.80 -2.78 -8.94
N TYR A 358 4.32 -3.91 -9.36
CA TYR A 358 5.42 -4.63 -8.72
C TYR A 358 6.53 -4.83 -9.73
N THR A 359 7.76 -4.43 -9.35
CA THR A 359 8.94 -4.46 -10.22
C THR A 359 10.09 -5.12 -9.47
N VAL A 360 10.88 -5.94 -10.12
CA VAL A 360 12.22 -6.32 -9.66
C VAL A 360 13.11 -5.10 -9.85
N ARG A 361 13.77 -4.59 -8.80
CA ARG A 361 14.64 -3.42 -8.92
C ARG A 361 15.77 -3.67 -9.92
N GLY A 362 16.02 -2.67 -10.78
CA GLY A 362 16.88 -2.80 -11.97
C GLY A 362 16.12 -3.11 -13.27
N TYR A 363 14.80 -3.42 -13.19
CA TYR A 363 13.94 -3.67 -14.36
C TYR A 363 12.83 -2.63 -14.51
N GLU A 364 13.04 -1.41 -14.08
CA GLU A 364 12.04 -0.33 -14.08
C GLU A 364 11.58 0.09 -15.47
N TYR A 365 12.37 -0.22 -16.51
CA TYR A 365 12.02 0.06 -17.90
C TYR A 365 11.19 -1.05 -18.56
N TYR A 366 11.16 -2.23 -17.95
CA TYR A 366 10.55 -3.41 -18.52
C TYR A 366 9.17 -3.70 -17.96
N VAL A 367 8.32 -4.26 -18.80
CA VAL A 367 7.03 -4.84 -18.44
C VAL A 367 7.03 -6.31 -18.82
N VAL A 368 6.77 -7.17 -17.87
CA VAL A 368 6.74 -8.61 -18.07
C VAL A 368 5.33 -9.10 -17.80
N ASP A 369 4.60 -9.31 -18.87
CA ASP A 369 3.20 -9.75 -18.81
C ASP A 369 3.09 -11.23 -18.46
N GLY A 370 1.97 -11.60 -17.84
CA GLY A 370 1.64 -12.99 -17.58
C GLY A 370 0.51 -13.16 -16.57
N GLN A 371 0.06 -14.40 -16.45
CA GLN A 371 -1.07 -14.75 -15.60
C GLN A 371 -0.64 -14.99 -14.17
N HIS A 372 0.63 -15.32 -13.93
CA HIS A 372 1.14 -15.61 -12.59
C HIS A 372 2.50 -14.95 -12.40
N PHE A 373 2.76 -14.45 -11.18
CA PHE A 373 4.10 -14.02 -10.82
C PHE A 373 4.44 -14.33 -9.36
N VAL A 374 5.73 -14.38 -9.09
CA VAL A 374 6.31 -14.34 -7.74
C VAL A 374 7.42 -13.31 -7.71
N LEU A 375 7.52 -12.56 -6.62
CA LEU A 375 8.56 -11.55 -6.36
C LEU A 375 9.02 -11.69 -4.92
N GLY A 376 10.30 -11.96 -4.71
CA GLY A 376 11.00 -11.92 -3.44
C GLY A 376 11.85 -10.65 -3.34
N ARG A 377 11.82 -10.00 -2.18
CA ARG A 377 12.61 -8.80 -1.89
C ARG A 377 13.27 -8.90 -0.52
N THR A 378 14.51 -8.47 -0.46
CA THR A 378 15.24 -8.34 0.80
C THR A 378 15.92 -6.99 0.88
N ASN A 379 15.98 -6.41 2.09
CA ASN A 379 16.72 -5.18 2.33
C ASN A 379 17.49 -5.31 3.66
N PHE A 380 18.66 -4.71 3.69
CA PHE A 380 19.48 -4.53 4.84
C PHE A 380 19.73 -3.04 5.05
N LEU A 381 19.06 -2.47 6.04
CA LEU A 381 19.02 -1.04 6.30
C LEU A 381 19.95 -0.68 7.46
N TYR A 382 20.73 0.38 7.29
CA TYR A 382 21.55 0.97 8.34
C TYR A 382 21.15 2.44 8.58
N ALA A 383 20.73 2.77 9.79
CA ALA A 383 20.36 4.13 10.16
C ALA A 383 21.60 5.04 10.24
N LEU A 384 21.83 5.82 9.19
CA LEU A 384 22.82 6.91 9.17
C LEU A 384 22.38 8.00 10.15
N ILE A 385 21.11 8.42 10.04
CA ILE A 385 20.44 9.30 10.99
C ILE A 385 19.30 8.50 11.63
N ARG A 386 19.40 8.24 12.94
CA ARG A 386 18.32 7.57 13.70
C ARG A 386 17.06 8.43 13.69
N PRO A 387 15.86 7.83 13.74
CA PRO A 387 14.60 8.58 13.86
C PRO A 387 14.68 9.60 15.00
N ARG A 388 14.43 10.85 14.67
CA ARG A 388 14.41 11.99 15.59
C ARG A 388 13.33 12.97 15.19
N ASP A 389 12.74 13.58 16.22
CA ASP A 389 11.83 14.69 16.08
C ASP A 389 12.55 15.99 16.39
N TYR A 390 12.46 16.95 15.49
CA TYR A 390 12.98 18.30 15.64
C TYR A 390 11.82 19.28 15.79
N TYR A 391 11.85 20.09 16.83
CA TYR A 391 10.84 21.11 17.03
C TYR A 391 11.27 22.42 16.38
N LEU A 392 10.49 22.90 15.42
CA LEU A 392 10.74 24.10 14.62
C LEU A 392 9.90 25.27 15.16
N SER A 393 10.42 25.97 16.17
CA SER A 393 9.73 27.11 16.81
C SER A 393 9.30 28.26 15.87
N PRO A 394 10.03 28.57 14.76
CA PRO A 394 9.61 29.65 13.85
C PRO A 394 8.39 29.34 12.99
N VAL A 395 7.97 28.05 12.90
CA VAL A 395 6.81 27.65 12.09
C VAL A 395 5.52 28.10 12.77
N PRO A 396 4.68 28.94 12.12
CA PRO A 396 3.51 29.50 12.78
C PRO A 396 2.42 28.47 13.09
N LEU A 397 2.25 27.46 12.22
CA LEU A 397 1.26 26.40 12.38
C LEU A 397 1.83 25.24 13.21
N GLU A 398 1.21 24.96 14.35
CA GLU A 398 1.65 23.94 15.30
C GLU A 398 1.76 22.55 14.65
N ALA A 399 0.82 22.19 13.77
CA ALA A 399 0.80 20.93 13.04
C ALA A 399 2.08 20.66 12.21
N PHE A 400 2.85 21.70 11.84
CA PHE A 400 4.09 21.59 11.06
C PHE A 400 5.35 21.88 11.89
N ARG A 401 5.24 22.14 13.20
CA ARG A 401 6.40 22.40 14.06
C ARG A 401 7.24 21.16 14.34
N THR A 402 6.65 19.97 14.29
CA THR A 402 7.38 18.75 14.52
C THR A 402 7.87 18.19 13.17
N LEU A 403 9.18 18.22 12.98
CA LEU A 403 9.85 17.65 11.82
C LEU A 403 10.49 16.31 12.22
N HIS A 404 9.90 15.23 11.75
CA HIS A 404 10.49 13.88 11.87
C HIS A 404 11.52 13.67 10.77
N ILE A 405 12.72 13.20 11.12
CA ILE A 405 13.78 12.87 10.16
C ILE A 405 14.45 11.55 10.56
N ALA A 406 14.59 10.66 9.58
CA ALA A 406 15.49 9.53 9.63
C ALA A 406 16.14 9.32 8.25
N LEU A 407 17.38 8.89 8.21
CA LEU A 407 18.09 8.56 6.97
C LEU A 407 18.70 7.17 7.10
N TYR A 408 18.39 6.32 6.14
CA TYR A 408 18.92 4.96 6.06
C TYR A 408 19.72 4.76 4.78
N ALA A 409 20.83 4.05 4.91
CA ALA A 409 21.46 3.38 3.78
C ALA A 409 20.81 2.01 3.63
N ASP A 410 20.48 1.61 2.42
CA ASP A 410 19.86 0.34 2.08
C ASP A 410 20.77 -0.47 1.15
N LEU A 411 20.96 -1.74 1.46
CA LEU A 411 21.52 -2.75 0.57
C LEU A 411 20.41 -3.73 0.27
N PHE A 412 20.14 -4.01 -1.01
CA PHE A 412 19.00 -4.82 -1.39
C PHE A 412 19.31 -5.89 -2.44
N ALA A 413 18.49 -6.92 -2.45
CA ALA A 413 18.45 -7.93 -3.50
C ALA A 413 17.00 -8.37 -3.73
N ASP A 414 16.62 -8.43 -5.00
CA ASP A 414 15.30 -8.83 -5.47
C ASP A 414 15.44 -9.99 -6.45
N ALA A 415 14.45 -10.88 -6.46
CA ALA A 415 14.30 -11.90 -7.49
C ALA A 415 12.81 -12.11 -7.81
N GLY A 416 12.50 -12.27 -9.08
CA GLY A 416 11.13 -12.48 -9.53
C GLY A 416 11.03 -13.35 -10.77
N ARG A 417 9.83 -13.87 -10.99
CA ARG A 417 9.50 -14.62 -12.21
C ARG A 417 8.04 -14.40 -12.55
N VAL A 418 7.76 -14.26 -13.83
CA VAL A 418 6.42 -14.26 -14.39
C VAL A 418 6.24 -15.54 -15.20
N TRP A 419 5.07 -16.17 -15.09
CA TRP A 419 4.66 -17.27 -15.96
C TRP A 419 3.57 -16.78 -16.87
N ASP A 420 3.76 -17.00 -18.15
CA ASP A 420 2.89 -16.57 -19.21
C ASP A 420 2.68 -17.69 -20.22
N ASP A 421 1.45 -18.20 -20.26
CA ASP A 421 1.03 -19.29 -21.13
C ASP A 421 0.38 -18.78 -22.43
N GLN A 422 0.10 -17.47 -22.52
CA GLN A 422 -0.64 -16.87 -23.64
C GLN A 422 0.24 -16.23 -24.70
N GLN A 423 1.50 -16.02 -24.39
CA GLN A 423 2.41 -15.31 -25.28
C GLN A 423 3.82 -15.82 -25.17
N GLN A 424 4.75 -15.84 -26.09
CA GLN A 424 5.33 -14.96 -26.60
C GLN A 424 6.78 -14.95 -26.95
N ALA A 425 7.05 -15.41 -28.10
CA ALA A 425 8.36 -15.36 -28.73
C ALA A 425 8.99 -13.95 -28.78
N THR A 426 8.18 -12.91 -28.62
CA THR A 426 8.61 -11.52 -28.72
C THR A 426 9.04 -10.89 -27.40
N ASN A 427 8.80 -11.53 -26.24
CA ASN A 427 9.07 -10.99 -24.91
C ASN A 427 10.04 -11.91 -24.13
N PRO A 428 11.35 -11.74 -24.29
CA PRO A 428 12.35 -12.69 -23.78
C PRO A 428 12.42 -12.79 -22.25
N LEU A 429 11.90 -11.80 -21.50
CA LEU A 429 11.87 -11.85 -20.05
C LEU A 429 10.67 -12.63 -19.50
N ASN A 430 9.67 -12.93 -20.34
CA ASN A 430 8.57 -13.79 -19.95
C ASN A 430 9.09 -15.20 -19.69
N ASN A 431 8.60 -15.83 -18.62
CA ASN A 431 9.04 -17.15 -18.18
C ASN A 431 10.52 -17.26 -17.75
N ALA A 432 11.26 -16.12 -17.67
CA ALA A 432 12.62 -16.06 -17.18
C ALA A 432 12.68 -15.67 -15.70
N TRP A 433 13.78 -15.97 -15.02
CA TRP A 433 14.09 -15.42 -13.71
C TRP A 433 14.73 -14.06 -13.87
N LEU A 434 14.17 -13.07 -13.20
CA LEU A 434 14.69 -11.71 -13.08
C LEU A 434 15.38 -11.59 -11.73
N SER A 435 16.54 -10.93 -11.67
CA SER A 435 17.18 -10.60 -10.40
C SER A 435 17.89 -9.25 -10.50
N GLY A 436 17.85 -8.50 -9.39
CA GLY A 436 18.51 -7.23 -9.27
C GLY A 436 19.05 -7.01 -7.87
N VAL A 437 20.17 -6.31 -7.81
CA VAL A 437 20.84 -5.94 -6.56
C VAL A 437 21.20 -4.46 -6.60
N GLY A 438 21.36 -3.85 -5.44
CA GLY A 438 21.72 -2.43 -5.43
C GLY A 438 21.87 -1.83 -4.05
N LEU A 439 22.11 -0.53 -4.08
CA LEU A 439 22.28 0.33 -2.91
C LEU A 439 21.24 1.44 -2.95
N GLY A 440 20.75 1.87 -1.80
CA GLY A 440 19.77 2.94 -1.69
C GLY A 440 20.03 3.87 -0.52
N LEU A 441 19.37 5.01 -0.59
CA LEU A 441 19.25 5.98 0.51
C LEU A 441 17.76 6.29 0.71
N ASP A 442 17.25 6.01 1.91
CA ASP A 442 15.87 6.28 2.30
C ASP A 442 15.81 7.45 3.27
N LEU A 443 15.27 8.57 2.84
CA LEU A 443 14.97 9.71 3.70
C LEU A 443 13.50 9.63 4.15
N VAL A 444 13.29 9.37 5.43
CA VAL A 444 11.96 9.34 6.06
C VAL A 444 11.71 10.68 6.71
N THR A 445 10.59 11.31 6.39
CA THR A 445 10.23 12.64 6.92
C THR A 445 8.85 12.63 7.57
N SER A 446 8.44 13.80 8.09
CA SER A 446 7.10 14.02 8.65
C SER A 446 6.00 13.67 7.65
N TYR A 447 4.80 13.40 8.17
CA TYR A 447 3.62 13.01 7.38
C TYR A 447 3.84 11.73 6.58
N ASP A 448 4.70 10.84 7.12
CA ASP A 448 4.93 9.51 6.58
C ASP A 448 5.54 9.51 5.16
N GLN A 449 6.19 10.61 4.75
CA GLN A 449 6.82 10.70 3.44
C GLN A 449 8.17 9.99 3.43
N VAL A 450 8.41 9.18 2.40
CA VAL A 450 9.69 8.51 2.17
C VAL A 450 10.20 8.85 0.78
N LEU A 451 11.39 9.49 0.74
CA LEU A 451 12.14 9.71 -0.49
C LEU A 451 13.23 8.65 -0.56
N ARG A 452 13.28 7.95 -1.67
CA ARG A 452 14.26 6.89 -1.90
C ARG A 452 15.02 7.15 -3.19
N ALA A 453 16.34 7.10 -3.11
CA ALA A 453 17.25 7.10 -4.24
C ALA A 453 17.97 5.76 -4.27
N GLU A 454 17.88 5.02 -5.37
CA GLU A 454 18.45 3.68 -5.53
C GLU A 454 19.36 3.64 -6.75
N TYR A 455 20.51 2.96 -6.61
CA TYR A 455 21.32 2.50 -7.72
C TYR A 455 21.20 0.98 -7.78
N SER A 456 20.79 0.45 -8.90
CA SER A 456 20.54 -0.96 -9.09
C SER A 456 21.24 -1.50 -10.34
N VAL A 457 21.60 -2.79 -10.28
CA VAL A 457 22.14 -3.57 -11.39
C VAL A 457 21.28 -4.80 -11.55
N ASN A 458 20.87 -5.11 -12.79
CA ASN A 458 20.05 -6.27 -13.11
C ASN A 458 20.90 -7.42 -13.72
N ALA A 459 20.27 -8.59 -13.89
CA ALA A 459 20.95 -9.75 -14.45
C ALA A 459 21.27 -9.63 -15.95
N LEU A 460 20.74 -8.62 -16.66
CA LEU A 460 21.11 -8.31 -18.05
C LEU A 460 22.42 -7.51 -18.12
N GLY A 461 22.97 -7.08 -16.98
CA GLY A 461 24.15 -6.25 -16.91
C GLY A 461 23.84 -4.76 -17.07
N GLU A 462 22.56 -4.38 -16.99
CA GLU A 462 22.14 -2.98 -17.04
C GLU A 462 22.10 -2.40 -15.65
N ASP A 463 22.42 -1.10 -15.55
CA ASP A 463 22.40 -0.35 -14.31
C ASP A 463 21.67 0.97 -14.45
N GLY A 464 21.24 1.53 -13.32
CA GLY A 464 20.55 2.82 -13.31
C GLY A 464 20.35 3.39 -11.93
N ILE A 465 20.08 4.72 -11.91
CA ILE A 465 19.68 5.43 -10.72
C ILE A 465 18.17 5.70 -10.81
N PHE A 466 17.44 5.30 -9.77
CA PHE A 466 15.99 5.42 -9.70
C PHE A 466 15.60 6.22 -8.48
N LEU A 467 14.64 7.13 -8.66
CA LEU A 467 14.08 7.94 -7.59
C LEU A 467 12.63 7.52 -7.35
N HIS A 468 12.33 7.22 -6.11
CA HIS A 468 10.98 6.85 -5.69
C HIS A 468 10.49 7.79 -4.61
N PHE A 469 9.27 8.25 -4.78
CA PHE A 469 8.54 9.00 -3.77
C PHE A 469 7.37 8.15 -3.31
N THR A 470 7.39 7.70 -2.07
CA THR A 470 6.34 6.87 -1.50
C THR A 470 5.49 7.72 -0.58
N GLN A 471 4.23 7.90 -0.95
CA GLN A 471 3.20 8.38 -0.04
C GLN A 471 2.50 7.15 0.55
N PRO A 472 2.40 7.04 1.87
CA PRO A 472 1.74 5.93 2.53
C PRO A 472 0.21 6.10 2.55
N PHE A 473 -0.43 6.23 1.40
CA PHE A 473 -1.88 6.37 1.28
C PHE A 473 -2.55 5.14 0.70
#